data_8074a3c9477b4ba85e688f1ef73b6470
#
_entry.id   8074a3c9477b4ba85e688f1ef73b6470
#
_cell.length_a   1.000
_cell.length_b   1.000
_cell.length_c   1.000
_cell.angle_alpha   90.00
_cell.angle_beta   90.00
_cell.angle_gamma   90.00
#
_symmetry.space_group_name_H-M   'P 1'
#
loop_
_entity.id
_entity.type
_entity.pdbx_description
1 polymer ?
#
loop_
_entity_poly.entity_id
_entity_poly.type
_entity_poly.pdbx_seq_one_letter_code
_entity_poly.pdbx_strand_id
1 'polypeptide(L)'
;MNAADPAAQRNARAHQYLEEGRGDLAIPLFEEELAHRREALGPDHPDTLTAQSNLATAYQAAGALDEAIALYGGALALSREALGQAHPDTLATQSNLATAYLDAGRLDEATSLLEGTLAKRRAALGPTDPDTVASQGLLATAYLDAGRLGEATALLEDTLAQHRALLGPEHPDTLTSQSILAGAYLEAGRLDEATALHERILAQRRETLGPDHPSTLTSQGGLAAAHVKAGAFDRAIPLLEDALTRLRAVLGAEHPDTLASQANLATAYRKAGRLDEATALLEDALAQHRALLGHAHPGTLTVQTNLANAYRKAGRLGEAIPLYEAALKTSEDALGPDHPLTANIRRDLESARRAASPAPSSSPESSEE
;
A
#
# COMPACT_ATOMS: atom_id res chain seq x y z
N MET A 1 -6.25 -25.05 -36.25
CA MET A 1 -6.31 -23.98 -35.23
C MET A 1 -7.38 -24.41 -34.25
N ASN A 2 -6.99 -24.96 -33.08
CA ASN A 2 -7.95 -25.23 -32.02
C ASN A 2 -8.53 -23.90 -31.54
N ALA A 3 -9.84 -23.75 -31.69
CA ALA A 3 -10.54 -22.66 -31.01
C ALA A 3 -10.26 -22.83 -29.51
N ALA A 4 -9.68 -21.80 -28.88
CA ALA A 4 -9.42 -21.83 -27.45
C ALA A 4 -10.76 -22.04 -26.73
N ASP A 5 -10.74 -22.92 -25.72
CA ASP A 5 -11.91 -23.24 -24.90
C ASP A 5 -12.59 -21.94 -24.41
N PRO A 6 -13.89 -21.76 -24.71
CA PRO A 6 -14.60 -20.54 -24.28
C PRO A 6 -14.55 -20.30 -22.77
N ALA A 7 -14.48 -21.34 -21.94
CA ALA A 7 -14.34 -21.25 -20.51
C ALA A 7 -12.95 -20.71 -20.10
N ALA A 8 -11.87 -21.20 -20.74
CA ALA A 8 -10.53 -20.72 -20.54
C ALA A 8 -10.37 -19.24 -20.94
N GLN A 9 -11.02 -18.80 -22.03
CA GLN A 9 -11.02 -17.39 -22.47
C GLN A 9 -11.76 -16.49 -21.47
N ARG A 10 -12.91 -16.92 -20.94
CA ARG A 10 -13.65 -16.18 -19.90
C ARG A 10 -12.83 -16.01 -18.64
N ASN A 11 -12.20 -17.09 -18.17
CA ASN A 11 -11.37 -17.06 -16.98
C ASN A 11 -10.17 -16.10 -17.15
N ALA A 12 -9.47 -16.18 -18.28
CA ALA A 12 -8.37 -15.25 -18.59
C ALA A 12 -8.84 -13.79 -18.60
N ARG A 13 -10.02 -13.51 -19.16
CA ARG A 13 -10.59 -12.16 -19.18
C ARG A 13 -10.98 -11.67 -17.78
N ALA A 14 -11.52 -12.55 -16.94
CA ALA A 14 -11.85 -12.22 -15.56
C ALA A 14 -10.60 -11.83 -14.76
N HIS A 15 -9.52 -12.60 -14.91
CA HIS A 15 -8.22 -12.26 -14.30
C HIS A 15 -7.66 -10.94 -14.81
N GLN A 16 -7.76 -10.67 -16.13
CA GLN A 16 -7.36 -9.38 -16.69
C GLN A 16 -8.14 -8.23 -16.04
N TYR A 17 -9.44 -8.35 -15.83
CA TYR A 17 -10.22 -7.32 -15.14
C TYR A 17 -9.78 -7.12 -13.68
N LEU A 18 -9.36 -8.18 -12.99
CA LEU A 18 -8.77 -8.02 -11.64
C LEU A 18 -7.45 -7.26 -11.68
N GLU A 19 -6.58 -7.55 -12.65
CA GLU A 19 -5.31 -6.82 -12.83
C GLU A 19 -5.54 -5.33 -13.16
N GLU A 20 -6.64 -5.02 -13.87
CA GLU A 20 -7.08 -3.65 -14.16
C GLU A 20 -7.79 -2.96 -12.97
N GLY A 21 -7.98 -3.67 -11.82
CA GLY A 21 -8.70 -3.18 -10.64
C GLY A 21 -10.23 -3.09 -10.84
N ARG A 22 -10.76 -3.79 -11.83
CA ARG A 22 -12.18 -3.78 -12.22
C ARG A 22 -12.90 -5.02 -11.72
N GLY A 23 -12.98 -5.16 -10.38
CA GLY A 23 -13.65 -6.28 -9.74
C GLY A 23 -15.09 -6.44 -10.16
N ASP A 24 -15.82 -5.34 -10.36
CA ASP A 24 -17.19 -5.29 -10.83
C ASP A 24 -17.43 -6.05 -12.16
N LEU A 25 -16.47 -6.00 -13.08
CA LEU A 25 -16.55 -6.71 -14.34
C LEU A 25 -16.08 -8.18 -14.26
N ALA A 26 -15.23 -8.49 -13.27
CA ALA A 26 -14.75 -9.84 -13.04
C ALA A 26 -15.82 -10.73 -12.37
N ILE A 27 -16.63 -10.18 -11.47
CA ILE A 27 -17.67 -10.89 -10.69
C ILE A 27 -18.54 -11.78 -11.58
N PRO A 28 -19.28 -11.28 -12.60
CA PRO A 28 -20.21 -12.12 -13.36
C PRO A 28 -19.51 -13.25 -14.09
N LEU A 29 -18.25 -13.07 -14.49
CA LEU A 29 -17.49 -14.12 -15.18
C LEU A 29 -17.06 -15.23 -14.21
N PHE A 30 -16.67 -14.89 -12.98
CA PHE A 30 -16.33 -15.88 -11.96
C PHE A 30 -17.57 -16.54 -11.35
N GLU A 31 -18.73 -15.88 -11.30
CA GLU A 31 -20.00 -16.49 -10.90
C GLU A 31 -20.40 -17.62 -11.89
N GLU A 32 -20.29 -17.36 -13.19
CA GLU A 32 -20.57 -18.36 -14.23
C GLU A 32 -19.58 -19.53 -14.14
N GLU A 33 -18.29 -19.26 -13.95
CA GLU A 33 -17.26 -20.28 -13.78
C GLU A 33 -17.52 -21.15 -12.54
N LEU A 34 -17.83 -20.54 -11.40
CA LEU A 34 -18.13 -21.26 -10.16
C LEU A 34 -19.38 -22.13 -10.30
N ALA A 35 -20.45 -21.62 -10.94
CA ALA A 35 -21.66 -22.40 -11.19
C ALA A 35 -21.38 -23.62 -12.04
N HIS A 36 -20.64 -23.46 -13.14
CA HIS A 36 -20.24 -24.55 -14.02
C HIS A 36 -19.38 -25.59 -13.30
N ARG A 37 -18.40 -25.17 -12.48
CA ARG A 37 -17.55 -26.09 -11.72
C ARG A 37 -18.31 -26.85 -10.64
N ARG A 38 -19.24 -26.19 -9.94
CA ARG A 38 -20.11 -26.84 -8.95
C ARG A 38 -20.98 -27.92 -9.57
N GLU A 39 -21.52 -27.68 -10.78
CA GLU A 39 -22.34 -28.66 -11.51
C GLU A 39 -21.50 -29.82 -12.02
N ALA A 40 -20.34 -29.56 -12.58
CA ALA A 40 -19.50 -30.55 -13.22
C ALA A 40 -18.70 -31.42 -12.24
N LEU A 41 -18.20 -30.85 -11.16
CA LEU A 41 -17.21 -31.48 -10.27
C LEU A 41 -17.72 -31.64 -8.83
N GLY A 42 -18.77 -30.92 -8.44
CA GLY A 42 -19.24 -30.83 -7.06
C GLY A 42 -18.62 -29.67 -6.28
N PRO A 43 -19.21 -29.34 -5.11
CA PRO A 43 -18.80 -28.19 -4.31
C PRO A 43 -17.42 -28.34 -3.64
N ASP A 44 -16.98 -29.58 -3.38
CA ASP A 44 -15.78 -29.88 -2.59
C ASP A 44 -14.55 -30.12 -3.47
N HIS A 45 -14.72 -30.10 -4.79
CA HIS A 45 -13.60 -30.34 -5.71
C HIS A 45 -12.59 -29.18 -5.64
N PRO A 46 -11.27 -29.43 -5.64
CA PRO A 46 -10.24 -28.38 -5.56
C PRO A 46 -10.43 -27.25 -6.57
N ASP A 47 -10.78 -27.58 -7.83
CA ASP A 47 -11.02 -26.57 -8.85
C ASP A 47 -12.26 -25.72 -8.55
N THR A 48 -13.29 -26.28 -7.91
CA THR A 48 -14.49 -25.54 -7.48
C THR A 48 -14.14 -24.58 -6.34
N LEU A 49 -13.30 -25.01 -5.40
CA LEU A 49 -12.80 -24.19 -4.30
C LEU A 49 -11.92 -23.05 -4.81
N THR A 50 -11.09 -23.32 -5.82
CA THR A 50 -10.30 -22.30 -6.51
C THR A 50 -11.21 -21.27 -7.19
N ALA A 51 -12.22 -21.70 -7.93
CA ALA A 51 -13.18 -20.79 -8.56
C ALA A 51 -13.95 -19.95 -7.54
N GLN A 52 -14.31 -20.53 -6.38
CA GLN A 52 -14.94 -19.78 -5.28
C GLN A 52 -13.99 -18.73 -4.69
N SER A 53 -12.71 -19.05 -4.54
CA SER A 53 -11.70 -18.10 -4.06
C SER A 53 -11.46 -16.97 -5.07
N ASN A 54 -11.46 -17.25 -6.37
CA ASN A 54 -11.33 -16.23 -7.42
C ASN A 54 -12.54 -15.27 -7.42
N LEU A 55 -13.76 -15.81 -7.24
CA LEU A 55 -14.95 -14.96 -7.09
C LEU A 55 -14.86 -14.07 -5.83
N ALA A 56 -14.37 -14.62 -4.72
CA ALA A 56 -14.14 -13.84 -3.50
C ALA A 56 -13.13 -12.71 -3.73
N THR A 57 -12.04 -12.98 -4.46
CA THR A 57 -11.05 -11.96 -4.86
C THR A 57 -11.70 -10.85 -5.71
N ALA A 58 -12.63 -11.20 -6.61
CA ALA A 58 -13.33 -10.20 -7.41
C ALA A 58 -14.25 -9.31 -6.56
N TYR A 59 -14.97 -9.89 -5.60
CA TYR A 59 -15.77 -9.11 -4.65
C TYR A 59 -14.89 -8.20 -3.78
N GLN A 60 -13.74 -8.70 -3.30
CA GLN A 60 -12.76 -7.90 -2.55
C GLN A 60 -12.24 -6.71 -3.38
N ALA A 61 -11.87 -6.95 -4.64
CA ALA A 61 -11.43 -5.89 -5.56
C ALA A 61 -12.53 -4.87 -5.89
N ALA A 62 -13.80 -5.28 -5.84
CA ALA A 62 -14.96 -4.40 -6.00
C ALA A 62 -15.35 -3.67 -4.69
N GLY A 63 -14.66 -3.95 -3.56
CA GLY A 63 -14.98 -3.39 -2.25
C GLY A 63 -16.17 -4.04 -1.53
N ALA A 64 -16.72 -5.11 -2.07
CA ALA A 64 -17.81 -5.89 -1.46
C ALA A 64 -17.22 -6.91 -0.46
N LEU A 65 -16.73 -6.38 0.68
CA LEU A 65 -15.90 -7.14 1.61
C LEU A 65 -16.67 -8.21 2.38
N ASP A 66 -17.94 -7.98 2.70
CA ASP A 66 -18.76 -8.98 3.40
C ASP A 66 -19.01 -10.21 2.54
N GLU A 67 -19.27 -10.02 1.23
CA GLU A 67 -19.44 -11.10 0.26
C GLU A 67 -18.12 -11.87 0.05
N ALA A 68 -17.01 -11.16 -0.05
CA ALA A 68 -15.68 -11.76 -0.16
C ALA A 68 -15.37 -12.64 1.07
N ILE A 69 -15.57 -12.12 2.28
CA ILE A 69 -15.37 -12.84 3.54
C ILE A 69 -16.26 -14.09 3.63
N ALA A 70 -17.53 -13.97 3.24
CA ALA A 70 -18.45 -15.11 3.26
C ALA A 70 -18.00 -16.22 2.29
N LEU A 71 -17.58 -15.87 1.07
CA LEU A 71 -17.09 -16.80 0.07
C LEU A 71 -15.78 -17.47 0.48
N TYR A 72 -14.78 -16.70 0.96
CA TYR A 72 -13.54 -17.27 1.48
C TYR A 72 -13.78 -18.16 2.70
N GLY A 73 -14.67 -17.75 3.61
CA GLY A 73 -15.03 -18.54 4.78
C GLY A 73 -15.64 -19.88 4.41
N GLY A 74 -16.55 -19.90 3.42
CA GLY A 74 -17.14 -21.11 2.87
C GLY A 74 -16.11 -22.00 2.17
N ALA A 75 -15.25 -21.44 1.31
CA ALA A 75 -14.17 -22.15 0.67
C ALA A 75 -13.19 -22.78 1.68
N LEU A 76 -12.86 -22.03 2.72
CA LEU A 76 -11.96 -22.50 3.78
C LEU A 76 -12.55 -23.67 4.58
N ALA A 77 -13.84 -23.64 4.88
CA ALA A 77 -14.51 -24.74 5.58
C ALA A 77 -14.43 -26.02 4.76
N LEU A 78 -14.77 -25.96 3.48
CA LEU A 78 -14.72 -27.10 2.55
C LEU A 78 -13.29 -27.57 2.31
N SER A 79 -12.32 -26.65 2.11
CA SER A 79 -10.91 -27.02 1.94
C SER A 79 -10.34 -27.74 3.18
N ARG A 80 -10.73 -27.32 4.39
CA ARG A 80 -10.32 -28.01 5.62
C ARG A 80 -10.85 -29.43 5.72
N GLU A 81 -12.07 -29.66 5.26
CA GLU A 81 -12.71 -30.98 5.26
C GLU A 81 -12.13 -31.88 4.17
N ALA A 82 -11.99 -31.37 2.94
CA ALA A 82 -11.55 -32.15 1.79
C ALA A 82 -10.03 -32.40 1.76
N LEU A 83 -9.23 -31.38 2.08
CA LEU A 83 -7.77 -31.40 1.92
C LEU A 83 -7.01 -31.45 3.24
N GLY A 84 -7.66 -31.03 4.33
CA GLY A 84 -7.03 -30.91 5.65
C GLY A 84 -6.51 -29.53 5.97
N GLN A 85 -6.27 -29.30 7.27
CA GLN A 85 -5.92 -27.96 7.80
C GLN A 85 -4.51 -27.45 7.42
N ALA A 86 -3.61 -28.34 7.03
CA ALA A 86 -2.22 -28.00 6.69
C ALA A 86 -1.96 -28.08 5.18
N HIS A 87 -2.97 -28.35 4.37
CA HIS A 87 -2.81 -28.39 2.90
C HIS A 87 -2.46 -26.99 2.37
N PRO A 88 -1.53 -26.86 1.40
CA PRO A 88 -1.15 -25.58 0.82
C PRO A 88 -2.33 -24.72 0.39
N ASP A 89 -3.32 -25.28 -0.32
CA ASP A 89 -4.50 -24.56 -0.79
C ASP A 89 -5.40 -24.11 0.36
N THR A 90 -5.51 -24.90 1.43
CA THR A 90 -6.22 -24.49 2.65
C THR A 90 -5.53 -23.32 3.32
N LEU A 91 -4.20 -23.35 3.40
CA LEU A 91 -3.40 -22.25 3.97
C LEU A 91 -3.41 -20.99 3.08
N ALA A 92 -3.45 -21.16 1.76
CA ALA A 92 -3.63 -20.04 0.82
C ALA A 92 -5.01 -19.37 1.01
N THR A 93 -6.08 -20.17 1.08
CA THR A 93 -7.44 -19.66 1.37
C THR A 93 -7.51 -18.94 2.71
N GLN A 94 -6.80 -19.45 3.75
CA GLN A 94 -6.69 -18.77 5.05
C GLN A 94 -6.01 -17.39 4.92
N SER A 95 -4.93 -17.29 4.14
CA SER A 95 -4.23 -16.02 3.91
C SER A 95 -5.13 -15.03 3.18
N ASN A 96 -5.87 -15.47 2.15
CA ASN A 96 -6.80 -14.62 1.41
C ASN A 96 -7.96 -14.12 2.29
N LEU A 97 -8.54 -15.00 3.13
CA LEU A 97 -9.56 -14.60 4.10
C LEU A 97 -9.02 -13.58 5.10
N ALA A 98 -7.79 -13.77 5.58
CA ALA A 98 -7.16 -12.82 6.49
C ALA A 98 -6.93 -11.46 5.83
N THR A 99 -6.53 -11.42 4.56
CA THR A 99 -6.41 -10.17 3.79
C THR A 99 -7.77 -9.49 3.65
N ALA A 100 -8.84 -10.23 3.36
CA ALA A 100 -10.18 -9.66 3.32
C ALA A 100 -10.64 -9.12 4.69
N TYR A 101 -10.24 -9.75 5.80
CA TYR A 101 -10.46 -9.20 7.14
C TYR A 101 -9.68 -7.91 7.39
N LEU A 102 -8.41 -7.81 6.92
CA LEU A 102 -7.62 -6.58 7.02
C LEU A 102 -8.29 -5.43 6.25
N ASP A 103 -8.71 -5.68 5.02
CA ASP A 103 -9.40 -4.68 4.20
C ASP A 103 -10.72 -4.21 4.83
N ALA A 104 -11.41 -5.11 5.56
CA ALA A 104 -12.63 -4.81 6.32
C ALA A 104 -12.35 -4.19 7.71
N GLY A 105 -11.08 -3.97 8.09
CA GLY A 105 -10.70 -3.45 9.40
C GLY A 105 -10.93 -4.42 10.57
N ARG A 106 -11.16 -5.72 10.27
CA ARG A 106 -11.38 -6.79 11.26
C ARG A 106 -10.04 -7.37 11.72
N LEU A 107 -9.26 -6.55 12.43
CA LEU A 107 -7.85 -6.80 12.72
C LEU A 107 -7.62 -8.01 13.65
N ASP A 108 -8.49 -8.24 14.62
CA ASP A 108 -8.36 -9.37 15.55
C ASP A 108 -8.57 -10.72 14.85
N GLU A 109 -9.55 -10.80 13.96
CA GLU A 109 -9.81 -12.00 13.16
C GLU A 109 -8.68 -12.26 12.17
N ALA A 110 -8.18 -11.21 11.52
CA ALA A 110 -7.04 -11.30 10.61
C ALA A 110 -5.78 -11.81 11.32
N THR A 111 -5.40 -11.21 12.46
CA THR A 111 -4.21 -11.60 13.22
C THR A 111 -4.30 -13.03 13.73
N SER A 112 -5.42 -13.42 14.32
CA SER A 112 -5.64 -14.80 14.81
C SER A 112 -5.50 -15.84 13.69
N LEU A 113 -6.06 -15.55 12.51
CA LEU A 113 -6.00 -16.46 11.36
C LEU A 113 -4.57 -16.56 10.81
N LEU A 114 -3.85 -15.44 10.71
CA LEU A 114 -2.47 -15.40 10.23
C LEU A 114 -1.48 -16.05 11.19
N GLU A 115 -1.63 -15.87 12.50
CA GLU A 115 -0.82 -16.57 13.51
C GLU A 115 -0.90 -18.09 13.32
N GLY A 116 -2.13 -18.64 13.19
CA GLY A 116 -2.35 -20.06 12.94
C GLY A 116 -1.81 -20.53 11.59
N THR A 117 -1.93 -19.72 10.55
CA THR A 117 -1.41 -20.02 9.21
C THR A 117 0.11 -20.06 9.20
N LEU A 118 0.75 -19.05 9.77
CA LEU A 118 2.21 -18.96 9.87
C LEU A 118 2.81 -20.15 10.66
N ALA A 119 2.20 -20.50 11.80
CA ALA A 119 2.67 -21.64 12.58
C ALA A 119 2.67 -22.95 11.77
N LYS A 120 1.61 -23.21 11.00
CA LYS A 120 1.50 -24.39 10.14
C LYS A 120 2.50 -24.36 8.97
N ARG A 121 2.65 -23.20 8.27
CA ARG A 121 3.62 -23.07 7.19
C ARG A 121 5.05 -23.23 7.68
N ARG A 122 5.42 -22.62 8.81
CA ARG A 122 6.76 -22.80 9.43
C ARG A 122 7.04 -24.27 9.73
N ALA A 123 6.07 -25.02 10.25
CA ALA A 123 6.23 -26.43 10.57
C ALA A 123 6.33 -27.33 9.34
N ALA A 124 5.60 -27.03 8.27
CA ALA A 124 5.52 -27.86 7.07
C ALA A 124 6.60 -27.53 6.03
N LEU A 125 6.89 -26.25 5.81
CA LEU A 125 7.73 -25.75 4.71
C LEU A 125 9.06 -25.14 5.21
N GLY A 126 9.14 -24.83 6.49
CA GLY A 126 10.30 -24.13 7.07
C GLY A 126 10.18 -22.61 7.01
N PRO A 127 11.11 -21.90 7.68
CA PRO A 127 11.02 -20.44 7.87
C PRO A 127 11.38 -19.61 6.63
N THR A 128 12.13 -20.18 5.67
CA THR A 128 12.59 -19.48 4.47
C THR A 128 11.78 -19.80 3.21
N ASP A 129 10.78 -20.65 3.35
CA ASP A 129 9.89 -20.93 2.23
C ASP A 129 9.12 -19.66 1.82
N PRO A 130 8.94 -19.38 0.51
CA PRO A 130 8.29 -18.17 0.04
C PRO A 130 6.90 -17.93 0.64
N ASP A 131 6.10 -18.99 0.80
CA ASP A 131 4.76 -18.89 1.39
C ASP A 131 4.80 -18.59 2.89
N THR A 132 5.82 -19.12 3.59
CA THR A 132 6.06 -18.82 5.00
C THR A 132 6.45 -17.34 5.15
N VAL A 133 7.37 -16.86 4.31
CA VAL A 133 7.81 -15.45 4.29
C VAL A 133 6.65 -14.50 3.98
N ALA A 134 5.81 -14.85 3.00
CA ALA A 134 4.61 -14.08 2.68
C ALA A 134 3.66 -13.98 3.89
N SER A 135 3.44 -15.12 4.61
CA SER A 135 2.63 -15.11 5.85
C SER A 135 3.22 -14.26 6.97
N GLN A 136 4.55 -14.24 7.11
CA GLN A 136 5.23 -13.37 8.08
C GLN A 136 5.00 -11.90 7.76
N GLY A 137 5.12 -11.53 6.48
CA GLY A 137 4.85 -10.17 6.02
C GLY A 137 3.41 -9.74 6.29
N LEU A 138 2.43 -10.58 5.93
CA LEU A 138 1.00 -10.31 6.18
C LEU A 138 0.70 -10.16 7.68
N LEU A 139 1.25 -11.05 8.52
CA LEU A 139 1.03 -10.98 9.97
C LEU A 139 1.69 -9.73 10.58
N ALA A 140 2.89 -9.36 10.11
CA ALA A 140 3.53 -8.13 10.56
C ALA A 140 2.70 -6.90 10.18
N THR A 141 2.16 -6.84 8.96
CA THR A 141 1.24 -5.78 8.54
C THR A 141 -0.02 -5.75 9.42
N ALA A 142 -0.63 -6.91 9.66
CA ALA A 142 -1.79 -7.01 10.53
C ALA A 142 -1.52 -6.49 11.96
N TYR A 143 -0.36 -6.81 12.52
CA TYR A 143 0.06 -6.26 13.82
C TYR A 143 0.29 -4.74 13.78
N LEU A 144 0.90 -4.21 12.71
CA LEU A 144 1.10 -2.76 12.55
C LEU A 144 -0.24 -2.02 12.47
N ASP A 145 -1.18 -2.52 11.66
CA ASP A 145 -2.52 -1.94 11.51
C ASP A 145 -3.33 -2.01 12.82
N ALA A 146 -3.14 -3.08 13.60
CA ALA A 146 -3.74 -3.23 14.93
C ALA A 146 -3.02 -2.40 16.02
N GLY A 147 -1.97 -1.65 15.68
CA GLY A 147 -1.17 -0.90 16.66
C GLY A 147 -0.33 -1.78 17.59
N ARG A 148 -0.21 -3.07 17.30
CA ARG A 148 0.57 -4.06 18.06
C ARG A 148 2.06 -4.00 17.67
N LEU A 149 2.65 -2.79 17.79
CA LEU A 149 3.99 -2.48 17.25
C LEU A 149 5.11 -3.35 17.83
N GLY A 150 5.01 -3.72 19.11
CA GLY A 150 5.99 -4.61 19.76
C GLY A 150 5.99 -6.00 19.16
N GLU A 151 4.82 -6.55 18.85
CA GLU A 151 4.67 -7.89 18.26
C GLU A 151 5.09 -7.91 16.79
N ALA A 152 4.76 -6.85 16.05
CA ALA A 152 5.23 -6.67 14.68
C ALA A 152 6.77 -6.65 14.60
N THR A 153 7.41 -5.83 15.42
CA THR A 153 8.88 -5.73 15.43
C THR A 153 9.54 -7.02 15.90
N ALA A 154 9.03 -7.68 16.94
CA ALA A 154 9.56 -8.96 17.42
C ALA A 154 9.46 -10.07 16.37
N LEU A 155 8.33 -10.17 15.66
CA LEU A 155 8.17 -11.12 14.56
C LEU A 155 9.18 -10.87 13.43
N LEU A 156 9.38 -9.61 13.06
CA LEU A 156 10.29 -9.23 11.98
C LEU A 156 11.77 -9.39 12.38
N GLU A 157 12.12 -9.12 13.63
CA GLU A 157 13.46 -9.39 14.19
C GLU A 157 13.80 -10.88 14.15
N ASP A 158 12.86 -11.74 14.56
CA ASP A 158 13.00 -13.21 14.48
C ASP A 158 13.13 -13.67 13.02
N THR A 159 12.27 -13.18 12.13
CA THR A 159 12.33 -13.48 10.69
C THR A 159 13.68 -13.10 10.10
N LEU A 160 14.17 -11.90 10.40
CA LEU A 160 15.46 -11.43 9.91
C LEU A 160 16.62 -12.28 10.45
N ALA A 161 16.58 -12.67 11.72
CA ALA A 161 17.60 -13.54 12.32
C ALA A 161 17.64 -14.90 11.60
N GLN A 162 16.48 -15.49 11.31
CA GLN A 162 16.38 -16.74 10.57
C GLN A 162 16.91 -16.61 9.12
N HIS A 163 16.50 -15.56 8.38
CA HIS A 163 16.99 -15.35 7.02
C HIS A 163 18.51 -15.12 6.97
N ARG A 164 19.06 -14.37 7.93
CA ARG A 164 20.54 -14.20 8.02
C ARG A 164 21.27 -15.49 8.27
N ALA A 165 20.74 -16.35 9.14
CA ALA A 165 21.38 -17.62 9.49
C ALA A 165 21.32 -18.64 8.34
N LEU A 166 20.22 -18.68 7.59
CA LEU A 166 19.96 -19.72 6.59
C LEU A 166 20.36 -19.29 5.15
N LEU A 167 20.14 -18.03 4.80
CA LEU A 167 20.37 -17.50 3.46
C LEU A 167 21.63 -16.61 3.36
N GLY A 168 22.09 -16.13 4.51
CA GLY A 168 23.17 -15.16 4.60
C GLY A 168 22.71 -13.70 4.57
N PRO A 169 23.59 -12.75 4.96
CA PRO A 169 23.22 -11.34 5.10
C PRO A 169 22.93 -10.62 3.78
N GLU A 170 23.45 -11.13 2.66
CA GLU A 170 23.35 -10.49 1.33
C GLU A 170 22.23 -11.04 0.46
N HIS A 171 21.55 -12.08 0.93
CA HIS A 171 20.47 -12.68 0.15
C HIS A 171 19.31 -11.66 -0.05
N PRO A 172 18.67 -11.61 -1.26
CA PRO A 172 17.57 -10.69 -1.53
C PRO A 172 16.46 -10.70 -0.49
N ASP A 173 16.06 -11.89 -0.01
CA ASP A 173 15.02 -12.04 1.00
C ASP A 173 15.45 -11.51 2.36
N THR A 174 16.75 -11.66 2.71
CA THR A 174 17.30 -11.06 3.93
C THR A 174 17.25 -9.54 3.85
N LEU A 175 17.62 -8.96 2.71
CA LEU A 175 17.54 -7.51 2.48
C LEU A 175 16.11 -7.00 2.49
N THR A 176 15.17 -7.76 1.95
CA THR A 176 13.74 -7.45 2.01
C THR A 176 13.23 -7.43 3.44
N SER A 177 13.56 -8.47 4.24
CA SER A 177 13.20 -8.54 5.66
C SER A 177 13.80 -7.37 6.47
N GLN A 178 15.03 -6.97 6.16
CA GLN A 178 15.63 -5.76 6.77
C GLN A 178 14.85 -4.50 6.44
N SER A 179 14.41 -4.35 5.19
CA SER A 179 13.67 -3.16 4.76
C SER A 179 12.29 -3.08 5.43
N ILE A 180 11.59 -4.21 5.56
CA ILE A 180 10.30 -4.30 6.25
C ILE A 180 10.47 -4.00 7.74
N LEU A 181 11.49 -4.57 8.39
CA LEU A 181 11.77 -4.30 9.81
C LEU A 181 12.12 -2.83 10.05
N ALA A 182 12.89 -2.20 9.15
CA ALA A 182 13.20 -0.78 9.25
C ALA A 182 11.93 0.09 9.18
N GLY A 183 10.99 -0.26 8.29
CA GLY A 183 9.66 0.36 8.24
C GLY A 183 8.88 0.18 9.54
N ALA A 184 8.86 -1.03 10.09
CA ALA A 184 8.20 -1.31 11.37
C ALA A 184 8.80 -0.52 12.54
N TYR A 185 10.13 -0.37 12.58
CA TYR A 185 10.79 0.51 13.55
C TYR A 185 10.38 1.97 13.41
N LEU A 186 10.22 2.46 12.17
CA LEU A 186 9.72 3.82 11.94
C LEU A 186 8.31 3.98 12.50
N GLU A 187 7.41 3.03 12.26
CA GLU A 187 6.04 3.09 12.80
C GLU A 187 6.04 2.98 14.35
N ALA A 188 6.91 2.16 14.91
CA ALA A 188 7.09 2.02 16.36
C ALA A 188 7.82 3.23 17.01
N GLY A 189 8.26 4.23 16.24
CA GLY A 189 9.02 5.38 16.76
C GLY A 189 10.46 5.05 17.17
N ARG A 190 10.96 3.86 16.83
CA ARG A 190 12.35 3.41 17.09
C ARG A 190 13.28 3.98 16.00
N LEU A 191 13.44 5.32 16.00
CA LEU A 191 14.05 6.04 14.89
C LEU A 191 15.55 5.75 14.71
N ASP A 192 16.28 5.53 15.80
CA ASP A 192 17.72 5.23 15.74
C ASP A 192 17.97 3.85 15.13
N GLU A 193 17.17 2.85 15.53
CA GLU A 193 17.25 1.49 14.97
C GLU A 193 16.84 1.46 13.50
N ALA A 194 15.78 2.19 13.14
CA ALA A 194 15.37 2.33 11.75
C ALA A 194 16.48 2.96 10.88
N THR A 195 17.07 4.05 11.36
CA THR A 195 18.16 4.76 10.66
C THR A 195 19.37 3.84 10.48
N ALA A 196 19.84 3.20 11.56
CA ALA A 196 20.98 2.29 11.51
C ALA A 196 20.73 1.11 10.55
N LEU A 197 19.51 0.59 10.49
CA LEU A 197 19.15 -0.50 9.59
C LEU A 197 19.12 -0.05 8.14
N HIS A 198 18.54 1.12 7.85
CA HIS A 198 18.54 1.71 6.50
C HIS A 198 19.95 2.06 6.02
N GLU A 199 20.84 2.58 6.88
CA GLU A 199 22.24 2.86 6.54
C GLU A 199 22.97 1.57 6.11
N ARG A 200 22.77 0.47 6.84
CA ARG A 200 23.36 -0.82 6.50
C ARG A 200 22.84 -1.37 5.18
N ILE A 201 21.52 -1.31 4.95
CA ILE A 201 20.93 -1.75 3.68
C ILE A 201 21.49 -0.93 2.51
N LEU A 202 21.56 0.38 2.67
CA LEU A 202 22.09 1.27 1.64
C LEU A 202 23.57 0.99 1.34
N ALA A 203 24.41 0.84 2.37
CA ALA A 203 25.82 0.51 2.20
C ALA A 203 25.99 -0.80 1.44
N GLN A 204 25.27 -1.84 1.83
CA GLN A 204 25.32 -3.16 1.21
C GLN A 204 24.86 -3.13 -0.25
N ARG A 205 23.73 -2.44 -0.55
CA ARG A 205 23.24 -2.32 -1.93
C ARG A 205 24.15 -1.48 -2.82
N ARG A 206 24.81 -0.46 -2.27
CA ARG A 206 25.83 0.31 -3.01
C ARG A 206 27.03 -0.57 -3.41
N GLU A 207 27.45 -1.48 -2.54
CA GLU A 207 28.56 -2.40 -2.80
C GLU A 207 28.17 -3.49 -3.81
N THR A 208 26.99 -4.08 -3.68
CA THR A 208 26.57 -5.25 -4.49
C THR A 208 25.94 -4.87 -5.83
N LEU A 209 25.15 -3.81 -5.88
CA LEU A 209 24.38 -3.40 -7.06
C LEU A 209 24.90 -2.11 -7.71
N GLY A 210 25.74 -1.37 -6.99
CA GLY A 210 26.18 -0.05 -7.40
C GLY A 210 25.27 1.10 -6.97
N PRO A 211 25.80 2.35 -7.02
CA PRO A 211 25.09 3.52 -6.51
C PRO A 211 23.88 3.95 -7.35
N ASP A 212 23.85 3.59 -8.64
CA ASP A 212 22.81 4.00 -9.58
C ASP A 212 21.71 2.95 -9.77
N HIS A 213 21.83 1.79 -9.12
CA HIS A 213 20.82 0.75 -9.23
C HIS A 213 19.49 1.21 -8.57
N PRO A 214 18.31 0.99 -9.21
CA PRO A 214 17.03 1.42 -8.67
C PRO A 214 16.77 1.00 -7.22
N SER A 215 17.10 -0.26 -6.87
CA SER A 215 16.96 -0.76 -5.49
C SER A 215 17.87 -0.04 -4.49
N THR A 216 19.05 0.43 -4.92
CA THR A 216 19.96 1.24 -4.09
C THR A 216 19.33 2.61 -3.83
N LEU A 217 18.80 3.23 -4.88
CA LEU A 217 18.15 4.55 -4.79
C LEU A 217 16.86 4.49 -3.96
N THR A 218 16.10 3.39 -4.06
CA THR A 218 14.95 3.14 -3.17
C THR A 218 15.38 3.03 -1.70
N SER A 219 16.51 2.35 -1.41
CA SER A 219 17.06 2.28 -0.03
C SER A 219 17.51 3.64 0.48
N GLN A 220 18.07 4.47 -0.40
CA GLN A 220 18.42 5.85 -0.07
C GLN A 220 17.19 6.67 0.29
N GLY A 221 16.07 6.47 -0.42
CA GLY A 221 14.77 7.05 -0.08
C GLY A 221 14.26 6.59 1.29
N GLY A 222 14.43 5.30 1.63
CA GLY A 222 14.08 4.75 2.94
C GLY A 222 14.87 5.40 4.09
N LEU A 223 16.19 5.56 3.92
CA LEU A 223 17.03 6.28 4.88
C LEU A 223 16.58 7.73 5.04
N ALA A 224 16.28 8.40 3.94
CA ALA A 224 15.80 9.76 3.97
C ALA A 224 14.42 9.86 4.68
N ALA A 225 13.53 8.90 4.49
CA ALA A 225 12.24 8.85 5.20
C ALA A 225 12.44 8.72 6.73
N ALA A 226 13.43 7.91 7.16
CA ALA A 226 13.80 7.83 8.57
C ALA A 226 14.26 9.17 9.12
N HIS A 227 15.12 9.88 8.40
CA HIS A 227 15.57 11.22 8.78
C HIS A 227 14.42 12.24 8.77
N VAL A 228 13.49 12.17 7.81
CA VAL A 228 12.29 13.03 7.79
C VAL A 228 11.41 12.80 9.02
N LYS A 229 11.24 11.54 9.42
CA LYS A 229 10.45 11.19 10.62
C LYS A 229 11.14 11.64 11.91
N ALA A 230 12.48 11.62 11.93
CA ALA A 230 13.31 12.15 13.01
C ALA A 230 13.43 13.69 13.01
N GLY A 231 12.88 14.39 12.01
CA GLY A 231 13.03 15.85 11.88
C GLY A 231 14.40 16.32 11.39
N ALA A 232 15.29 15.41 10.99
CA ALA A 232 16.64 15.69 10.50
C ALA A 232 16.61 16.04 8.99
N PHE A 233 15.95 17.14 8.64
CA PHE A 233 15.74 17.53 7.23
C PHE A 233 17.03 17.91 6.51
N ASP A 234 18.03 18.40 7.21
CA ASP A 234 19.37 18.68 6.71
C ASP A 234 20.09 17.45 6.17
N ARG A 235 19.77 16.27 6.70
CA ARG A 235 20.27 14.98 6.22
C ARG A 235 19.35 14.35 5.17
N ALA A 236 18.04 14.49 5.34
CA ALA A 236 17.05 13.85 4.48
C ALA A 236 17.02 14.46 3.07
N ILE A 237 17.01 15.79 2.98
CA ILE A 237 16.80 16.49 1.70
C ILE A 237 17.93 16.19 0.69
N PRO A 238 19.22 16.29 1.03
CA PRO A 238 20.27 15.96 0.07
C PRO A 238 20.22 14.51 -0.43
N LEU A 239 19.81 13.56 0.42
CA LEU A 239 19.62 12.18 0.00
C LEU A 239 18.50 12.02 -1.03
N LEU A 240 17.38 12.73 -0.85
CA LEU A 240 16.25 12.69 -1.77
C LEU A 240 16.54 13.42 -3.09
N GLU A 241 17.25 14.55 -3.04
CA GLU A 241 17.68 15.29 -4.23
C GLU A 241 18.62 14.43 -5.11
N ASP A 242 19.62 13.78 -4.51
CA ASP A 242 20.53 12.87 -5.21
C ASP A 242 19.78 11.65 -5.78
N ALA A 243 18.93 11.01 -4.98
CA ALA A 243 18.14 9.86 -5.44
C ALA A 243 17.22 10.21 -6.61
N LEU A 244 16.50 11.33 -6.54
CA LEU A 244 15.62 11.79 -7.60
C LEU A 244 16.39 12.11 -8.90
N THR A 245 17.54 12.76 -8.78
CA THR A 245 18.40 13.09 -9.92
C THR A 245 18.86 11.82 -10.64
N ARG A 246 19.32 10.82 -9.89
CA ARG A 246 19.79 9.54 -10.45
C ARG A 246 18.65 8.70 -11.01
N LEU A 247 17.49 8.61 -10.32
CA LEU A 247 16.31 7.91 -10.82
C LEU A 247 15.82 8.51 -12.14
N ARG A 248 15.79 9.84 -12.26
CA ARG A 248 15.46 10.51 -13.53
C ARG A 248 16.43 10.14 -14.66
N ALA A 249 17.71 10.02 -14.36
CA ALA A 249 18.73 9.65 -15.34
C ALA A 249 18.65 8.18 -15.76
N VAL A 250 18.35 7.27 -14.85
CA VAL A 250 18.36 5.81 -15.08
C VAL A 250 17.02 5.30 -15.61
N LEU A 251 15.91 5.74 -15.02
CA LEU A 251 14.57 5.23 -15.30
C LEU A 251 13.71 6.20 -16.11
N GLY A 252 14.11 7.48 -16.18
CA GLY A 252 13.30 8.55 -16.79
C GLY A 252 12.36 9.24 -15.78
N ALA A 253 11.84 10.40 -16.17
CA ALA A 253 11.01 11.25 -15.31
C ALA A 253 9.63 10.64 -14.98
N GLU A 254 9.12 9.79 -15.88
CA GLU A 254 7.77 9.23 -15.80
C GLU A 254 7.72 7.87 -15.11
N HIS A 255 8.86 7.31 -14.70
CA HIS A 255 8.90 6.01 -14.02
C HIS A 255 8.26 6.11 -12.63
N PRO A 256 7.48 5.10 -12.20
CA PRO A 256 6.81 5.11 -10.89
C PRO A 256 7.75 5.40 -9.72
N ASP A 257 8.94 4.82 -9.70
CA ASP A 257 9.93 5.06 -8.64
C ASP A 257 10.46 6.51 -8.64
N THR A 258 10.60 7.12 -9.83
CA THR A 258 10.99 8.52 -9.97
C THR A 258 9.90 9.44 -9.42
N LEU A 259 8.65 9.16 -9.76
CA LEU A 259 7.49 9.92 -9.28
C LEU A 259 7.32 9.77 -7.76
N ALA A 260 7.52 8.57 -7.21
CA ALA A 260 7.50 8.32 -5.77
C ALA A 260 8.63 9.10 -5.04
N SER A 261 9.85 9.08 -5.58
CA SER A 261 10.98 9.86 -5.04
C SER A 261 10.69 11.36 -5.05
N GLN A 262 10.07 11.88 -6.11
CA GLN A 262 9.66 13.28 -6.24
C GLN A 262 8.63 13.67 -5.17
N ALA A 263 7.64 12.82 -4.91
CA ALA A 263 6.64 13.03 -3.86
C ALA A 263 7.27 13.02 -2.45
N ASN A 264 8.24 12.14 -2.21
CA ASN A 264 8.98 12.08 -0.95
C ASN A 264 9.80 13.34 -0.71
N LEU A 265 10.50 13.86 -1.73
CA LEU A 265 11.27 15.10 -1.64
C LEU A 265 10.34 16.31 -1.39
N ALA A 266 9.22 16.40 -2.09
CA ALA A 266 8.24 17.47 -1.86
C ALA A 266 7.68 17.42 -0.43
N THR A 267 7.46 16.24 0.12
CA THR A 267 7.03 16.05 1.50
C THR A 267 8.11 16.50 2.49
N ALA A 268 9.38 16.19 2.22
CA ALA A 268 10.51 16.63 3.04
C ALA A 268 10.65 18.16 3.03
N TYR A 269 10.61 18.79 1.85
CA TYR A 269 10.60 20.26 1.74
C TYR A 269 9.45 20.90 2.52
N ARG A 270 8.23 20.39 2.35
CA ARG A 270 7.04 20.90 3.03
C ARG A 270 7.15 20.78 4.56
N LYS A 271 7.69 19.66 5.08
CA LYS A 271 7.91 19.46 6.52
C LYS A 271 9.03 20.34 7.06
N ALA A 272 10.07 20.60 6.26
CA ALA A 272 11.19 21.49 6.59
C ALA A 272 10.81 22.99 6.51
N GLY A 273 9.61 23.32 6.03
CA GLY A 273 9.17 24.70 5.82
C GLY A 273 9.67 25.36 4.53
N ARG A 274 10.36 24.60 3.67
CA ARG A 274 10.83 25.04 2.35
C ARG A 274 9.66 24.96 1.34
N LEU A 275 8.68 25.85 1.52
CA LEU A 275 7.38 25.76 0.86
C LEU A 275 7.44 26.10 -0.64
N ASP A 276 8.33 27.02 -1.02
CA ASP A 276 8.48 27.41 -2.44
C ASP A 276 9.07 26.24 -3.25
N GLU A 277 10.07 25.55 -2.71
CA GLU A 277 10.65 24.36 -3.36
C GLU A 277 9.65 23.20 -3.41
N ALA A 278 8.87 23.03 -2.34
CA ALA A 278 7.82 22.01 -2.30
C ALA A 278 6.75 22.25 -3.37
N THR A 279 6.29 23.51 -3.52
CA THR A 279 5.26 23.85 -4.51
C THR A 279 5.78 23.71 -5.94
N ALA A 280 6.98 24.23 -6.25
CA ALA A 280 7.58 24.09 -7.58
C ALA A 280 7.73 22.61 -8.00
N LEU A 281 8.18 21.75 -7.08
CA LEU A 281 8.34 20.33 -7.34
C LEU A 281 7.00 19.61 -7.55
N LEU A 282 5.97 19.99 -6.80
CA LEU A 282 4.62 19.42 -6.93
C LEU A 282 3.87 19.92 -8.16
N GLU A 283 4.11 21.16 -8.62
CA GLU A 283 3.59 21.67 -9.90
C GLU A 283 4.11 20.84 -11.07
N ASP A 284 5.44 20.58 -11.10
CA ASP A 284 6.08 19.71 -12.10
C ASP A 284 5.53 18.28 -12.02
N ALA A 285 5.44 17.70 -10.82
CA ALA A 285 4.86 16.38 -10.61
C ALA A 285 3.40 16.29 -11.09
N LEU A 286 2.58 17.30 -10.82
CA LEU A 286 1.19 17.30 -11.24
C LEU A 286 1.05 17.36 -12.76
N ALA A 287 1.88 18.14 -13.43
CA ALA A 287 1.90 18.18 -14.90
C ALA A 287 2.24 16.81 -15.49
N GLN A 288 3.26 16.13 -14.94
CA GLN A 288 3.68 14.78 -15.37
C GLN A 288 2.60 13.74 -15.13
N HIS A 289 1.99 13.70 -13.92
CA HIS A 289 0.92 12.75 -13.61
C HIS A 289 -0.32 12.95 -14.49
N ARG A 290 -0.68 14.19 -14.78
CA ARG A 290 -1.79 14.49 -15.68
C ARG A 290 -1.54 14.00 -17.11
N ALA A 291 -0.33 14.17 -17.61
CA ALA A 291 0.06 13.72 -18.94
C ALA A 291 0.08 12.19 -19.04
N LEU A 292 0.60 11.51 -18.01
CA LEU A 292 0.81 10.05 -18.00
C LEU A 292 -0.46 9.28 -17.64
N LEU A 293 -1.13 9.67 -16.56
CA LEU A 293 -2.21 8.91 -15.94
C LEU A 293 -3.61 9.52 -16.16
N GLY A 294 -3.64 10.77 -16.61
CA GLY A 294 -4.88 11.54 -16.74
C GLY A 294 -5.32 12.21 -15.44
N HIS A 295 -6.34 13.08 -15.53
CA HIS A 295 -6.80 13.93 -14.43
C HIS A 295 -7.52 13.14 -13.31
N ALA A 296 -8.21 12.06 -13.66
CA ALA A 296 -9.05 11.30 -12.74
C ALA A 296 -8.30 10.17 -12.01
N HIS A 297 -7.05 9.91 -12.35
CA HIS A 297 -6.28 8.84 -11.72
C HIS A 297 -5.99 9.17 -10.25
N PRO A 298 -6.15 8.21 -9.31
CA PRO A 298 -5.93 8.44 -7.88
C PRO A 298 -4.56 9.05 -7.55
N GLY A 299 -3.50 8.62 -8.24
CA GLY A 299 -2.16 9.22 -8.11
C GLY A 299 -2.12 10.70 -8.48
N THR A 300 -2.80 11.10 -9.57
CA THR A 300 -2.91 12.52 -9.99
C THR A 300 -3.66 13.33 -8.95
N LEU A 301 -4.77 12.82 -8.43
CA LEU A 301 -5.56 13.46 -7.38
C LEU A 301 -4.77 13.62 -6.08
N THR A 302 -3.95 12.63 -5.73
CA THR A 302 -3.06 12.68 -4.57
C THR A 302 -2.01 13.79 -4.71
N VAL A 303 -1.33 13.87 -5.87
CA VAL A 303 -0.34 14.95 -6.12
C VAL A 303 -1.01 16.32 -6.13
N GLN A 304 -2.20 16.45 -6.73
CA GLN A 304 -2.96 17.69 -6.74
C GLN A 304 -3.34 18.13 -5.32
N THR A 305 -3.77 17.19 -4.48
CA THR A 305 -4.09 17.43 -3.07
C THR A 305 -2.85 17.84 -2.27
N ASN A 306 -1.70 17.19 -2.53
CA ASN A 306 -0.44 17.54 -1.89
C ASN A 306 0.03 18.95 -2.26
N LEU A 307 -0.15 19.38 -3.53
CA LEU A 307 0.14 20.74 -3.97
C LEU A 307 -0.78 21.75 -3.26
N ALA A 308 -2.08 21.47 -3.20
CA ALA A 308 -3.02 22.32 -2.46
C ALA A 308 -2.69 22.41 -0.97
N ASN A 309 -2.24 21.31 -0.36
CA ASN A 309 -1.73 21.28 1.02
C ASN A 309 -0.47 22.13 1.21
N ALA A 310 0.44 22.12 0.23
CA ALA A 310 1.65 22.96 0.25
C ALA A 310 1.29 24.45 0.14
N TYR A 311 0.42 24.85 -0.79
CA TYR A 311 -0.10 26.20 -0.89
C TYR A 311 -0.82 26.66 0.37
N ARG A 312 -1.69 25.81 0.95
CA ARG A 312 -2.37 26.12 2.21
C ARG A 312 -1.38 26.39 3.33
N LYS A 313 -0.34 25.56 3.45
CA LYS A 313 0.72 25.75 4.47
C LYS A 313 1.55 27.01 4.22
N ALA A 314 1.71 27.43 2.96
CA ALA A 314 2.35 28.67 2.56
C ALA A 314 1.44 29.92 2.75
N GLY A 315 0.20 29.75 3.22
CA GLY A 315 -0.77 30.85 3.35
C GLY A 315 -1.41 31.26 2.02
N ARG A 316 -1.11 30.58 0.92
CA ARG A 316 -1.58 30.86 -0.45
C ARG A 316 -2.98 30.25 -0.67
N LEU A 317 -3.95 30.67 0.18
CA LEU A 317 -5.30 30.07 0.19
C LEU A 317 -6.07 30.28 -1.12
N GLY A 318 -5.80 31.41 -1.81
CA GLY A 318 -6.40 31.70 -3.11
C GLY A 318 -6.03 30.68 -4.21
N GLU A 319 -4.90 29.99 -4.08
CA GLU A 319 -4.43 28.93 -4.99
C GLU A 319 -4.80 27.55 -4.47
N ALA A 320 -4.79 27.35 -3.16
CA ALA A 320 -5.09 26.07 -2.54
C ALA A 320 -6.57 25.66 -2.73
N ILE A 321 -7.51 26.58 -2.46
CA ILE A 321 -8.95 26.29 -2.49
C ILE A 321 -9.42 25.80 -3.85
N PRO A 322 -9.12 26.50 -4.99
CA PRO A 322 -9.52 26.03 -6.32
C PRO A 322 -8.95 24.65 -6.68
N LEU A 323 -7.72 24.34 -6.22
CA LEU A 323 -7.11 23.03 -6.47
C LEU A 323 -7.83 21.91 -5.72
N TYR A 324 -8.21 22.15 -4.46
CA TYR A 324 -9.03 21.19 -3.70
C TYR A 324 -10.41 21.00 -4.31
N GLU A 325 -11.07 22.09 -4.72
CA GLU A 325 -12.40 22.03 -5.35
C GLU A 325 -12.38 21.20 -6.63
N ALA A 326 -11.38 21.44 -7.49
CA ALA A 326 -11.20 20.66 -8.71
C ALA A 326 -10.88 19.18 -8.41
N ALA A 327 -10.02 18.90 -7.41
CA ALA A 327 -9.70 17.55 -7.00
C ALA A 327 -10.93 16.83 -6.41
N LEU A 328 -11.71 17.50 -5.56
CA LEU A 328 -12.91 16.94 -4.95
C LEU A 328 -13.93 16.55 -6.01
N LYS A 329 -14.26 17.48 -6.92
CA LYS A 329 -15.19 17.20 -8.01
C LYS A 329 -14.76 15.99 -8.83
N THR A 330 -13.50 15.98 -9.26
CA THR A 330 -12.97 14.87 -10.08
C THR A 330 -12.97 13.55 -9.32
N SER A 331 -12.66 13.56 -8.00
CA SER A 331 -12.67 12.34 -7.21
C SER A 331 -14.09 11.82 -6.92
N GLU A 332 -15.07 12.71 -6.73
CA GLU A 332 -16.47 12.33 -6.59
C GLU A 332 -17.02 11.68 -7.87
N ASP A 333 -16.67 12.26 -9.04
CA ASP A 333 -17.09 11.75 -10.35
C ASP A 333 -16.41 10.40 -10.71
N ALA A 334 -15.15 10.19 -10.32
CA ALA A 334 -14.36 9.02 -10.74
C ALA A 334 -14.33 7.89 -9.71
N LEU A 335 -14.30 8.20 -8.41
CA LEU A 335 -14.12 7.23 -7.32
C LEU A 335 -15.36 7.10 -6.45
N GLY A 336 -16.25 8.07 -6.51
CA GLY A 336 -17.46 8.18 -5.67
C GLY A 336 -17.25 8.99 -4.39
N PRO A 337 -18.37 9.42 -3.77
CA PRO A 337 -18.35 10.31 -2.59
C PRO A 337 -17.81 9.66 -1.32
N ASP A 338 -17.92 8.34 -1.19
CA ASP A 338 -17.52 7.57 0.00
C ASP A 338 -16.09 7.03 -0.09
N HIS A 339 -15.41 7.22 -1.21
CA HIS A 339 -14.03 6.78 -1.36
C HIS A 339 -13.10 7.53 -0.37
N PRO A 340 -12.16 6.84 0.32
CA PRO A 340 -11.29 7.44 1.34
C PRO A 340 -10.52 8.68 0.86
N LEU A 341 -10.04 8.68 -0.39
CA LEU A 341 -9.37 9.84 -0.97
C LEU A 341 -10.31 11.02 -1.11
N THR A 342 -11.56 10.80 -1.57
CA THR A 342 -12.60 11.83 -1.69
C THR A 342 -12.92 12.45 -0.33
N ALA A 343 -13.09 11.60 0.69
CA ALA A 343 -13.34 12.07 2.06
C ALA A 343 -12.16 12.90 2.62
N ASN A 344 -10.91 12.50 2.33
CA ASN A 344 -9.73 13.26 2.73
C ASN A 344 -9.65 14.63 2.05
N ILE A 345 -9.88 14.68 0.74
CA ILE A 345 -9.89 15.95 -0.03
C ILE A 345 -10.96 16.90 0.51
N ARG A 346 -12.16 16.39 0.79
CA ARG A 346 -13.27 17.17 1.34
C ARG A 346 -12.89 17.79 2.69
N ARG A 347 -12.32 17.01 3.59
CA ARG A 347 -11.84 17.47 4.90
C ARG A 347 -10.76 18.56 4.79
N ASP A 348 -9.81 18.37 3.88
CA ASP A 348 -8.72 19.33 3.65
C ASP A 348 -9.24 20.66 3.07
N LEU A 349 -10.22 20.60 2.12
CA LEU A 349 -10.91 21.76 1.57
C LEU A 349 -11.67 22.54 2.66
N GLU A 350 -12.42 21.85 3.51
CA GLU A 350 -13.12 22.50 4.62
C GLU A 350 -12.15 23.19 5.58
N SER A 351 -11.00 22.57 5.86
CA SER A 351 -9.93 23.18 6.67
C SER A 351 -9.38 24.44 6.03
N ALA A 352 -9.14 24.41 4.69
CA ALA A 352 -8.65 25.57 3.95
C ALA A 352 -9.67 26.72 3.93
N ARG A 353 -10.97 26.42 3.73
CA ARG A 353 -12.06 27.41 3.74
C ARG A 353 -12.20 28.05 5.12
N ARG A 354 -12.12 27.27 6.19
CA ARG A 354 -12.13 27.81 7.56
C ARG A 354 -10.96 28.76 7.81
N ALA A 355 -9.78 28.43 7.32
CA ALA A 355 -8.59 29.29 7.43
C ALA A 355 -8.70 30.58 6.60
N ALA A 356 -9.48 30.57 5.53
CA ALA A 356 -9.74 31.75 4.68
C ALA A 356 -10.84 32.68 5.22
N SER A 357 -11.71 32.19 6.10
CA SER A 357 -12.78 33.00 6.69
C SER A 357 -12.20 33.90 7.80
N PRO A 358 -12.44 35.22 7.77
CA PRO A 358 -12.01 36.09 8.87
C PRO A 358 -12.66 35.66 10.18
N ALA A 359 -11.90 35.65 11.26
CA ALA A 359 -12.44 35.44 12.60
C ALA A 359 -13.62 36.44 12.84
N PRO A 360 -14.73 36.01 13.45
CA PRO A 360 -15.79 36.94 13.83
C PRO A 360 -15.19 38.06 14.66
N SER A 361 -15.32 39.30 14.17
CA SER A 361 -14.89 40.47 14.88
C SER A 361 -15.61 40.50 16.24
N SER A 362 -14.88 40.28 17.31
CA SER A 362 -15.38 40.58 18.64
C SER A 362 -15.65 42.10 18.69
N SER A 363 -16.90 42.49 18.45
CA SER A 363 -17.34 43.84 18.74
C SER A 363 -17.18 44.04 20.23
N PRO A 364 -16.50 45.15 20.69
CA PRO A 364 -16.51 45.47 22.08
C PRO A 364 -17.95 45.83 22.44
N GLU A 365 -18.55 45.09 23.39
CA GLU A 365 -19.76 45.54 24.07
C GLU A 365 -19.49 46.96 24.59
N SER A 366 -20.20 47.90 23.97
CA SER A 366 -20.29 49.26 24.51
C SER A 366 -21.00 49.15 25.87
N SER A 367 -20.22 49.27 26.94
CA SER A 367 -20.70 49.62 28.25
C SER A 367 -21.25 51.06 28.17
N GLU A 368 -22.55 51.20 28.01
CA GLU A 368 -23.27 52.40 28.37
C GLU A 368 -23.95 52.14 29.71
N GLU A 369 -23.73 53.12 30.60
CA GLU A 369 -24.25 53.25 31.95
C GLU A 369 -25.76 53.19 32.08
#